data_26627f50a459be3cac5a6772b5a4f4f0
#
_entry.id   26627f50a459be3cac5a6772b5a4f4f0
#
_cell.length_a   1.000
_cell.length_b   1.000
_cell.length_c   1.000
_cell.angle_alpha   90.00
_cell.angle_beta   90.00
_cell.angle_gamma   90.00
#
_symmetry.space_group_name_H-M   'P 1'
#
loop_
_entity.id
_entity.type
_entity.pdbx_description
1 polymer ?
#
loop_
_entity_poly.entity_id
_entity_poly.type
_entity_poly.pdbx_seq_one_letter_code
_entity_poly.pdbx_strand_id
1 'polypeptide(L)'
;HVLRFIKEQNIDVMCLQETKTENQYFPTNEFENCGMKHYSFRGEKSYNGVAILSKIPIKNENYELWCGLNDTRHVSVILENDIQIHNFYVPAGGDVPDVKINDKFNHKINFVKEMYEYFKKLELKKTVLVGDLNIAPFENDVWSHNQLLDVVSHTPMETELLKKLINDLNWIDVGRKYIAKDEKLYSWWSYRNKDWKKSNRGRRLDHIWVSKDLDSI
;
A
#
# COMPACT_ATOMS: atom_id res chain seq x y z
N HIS A 1 -2.24 -19.63 2.85
CA HIS A 1 -1.51 -19.19 1.64
C HIS A 1 -0.30 -18.32 1.98
N VAL A 2 -0.44 -17.30 2.86
CA VAL A 2 0.64 -16.36 3.24
C VAL A 2 1.86 -17.10 3.80
N LEU A 3 1.67 -17.99 4.79
CA LEU A 3 2.76 -18.77 5.40
C LEU A 3 3.54 -19.62 4.39
N ARG A 4 2.84 -20.21 3.43
CA ARG A 4 3.46 -20.95 2.34
C ARG A 4 4.31 -20.03 1.47
N PHE A 5 3.77 -18.87 1.08
CA PHE A 5 4.47 -17.87 0.26
C PHE A 5 5.76 -17.37 0.93
N ILE A 6 5.71 -17.06 2.23
CA ILE A 6 6.88 -16.63 3.01
C ILE A 6 8.01 -17.67 2.92
N LYS A 7 7.67 -18.97 3.06
CA LYS A 7 8.64 -20.06 3.00
C LYS A 7 9.17 -20.30 1.58
N GLU A 8 8.28 -20.37 0.59
CA GLU A 8 8.65 -20.67 -0.81
C GLU A 8 9.48 -19.54 -1.43
N GLN A 9 9.21 -18.29 -1.11
CA GLN A 9 9.89 -17.11 -1.68
C GLN A 9 11.03 -16.59 -0.80
N ASN A 10 11.31 -17.23 0.34
CA ASN A 10 12.33 -16.79 1.31
C ASN A 10 12.23 -15.29 1.66
N ILE A 11 11.02 -14.84 1.95
CA ILE A 11 10.73 -13.42 2.25
C ILE A 11 11.42 -13.00 3.55
N ASP A 12 12.08 -11.85 3.57
CA ASP A 12 12.69 -11.27 4.76
C ASP A 12 11.77 -10.30 5.49
N VAL A 13 10.96 -9.55 4.74
CA VAL A 13 9.93 -8.64 5.29
C VAL A 13 8.63 -8.82 4.51
N MET A 14 7.53 -9.01 5.22
CA MET A 14 6.19 -9.13 4.66
C MET A 14 5.30 -8.01 5.20
N CYS A 15 4.70 -7.25 4.30
CA CYS A 15 3.72 -6.23 4.63
C CYS A 15 2.32 -6.69 4.21
N LEU A 16 1.39 -6.68 5.15
CA LEU A 16 0.03 -7.16 4.94
C LEU A 16 -0.96 -6.01 5.14
N GLN A 17 -2.02 -6.02 4.34
CA GLN A 17 -3.18 -5.15 4.47
C GLN A 17 -4.44 -6.01 4.57
N GLU A 18 -5.53 -5.42 5.03
CA GLU A 18 -6.81 -6.11 5.25
C GLU A 18 -6.69 -7.36 6.17
N THR A 19 -5.91 -7.24 7.25
CA THR A 19 -5.76 -8.36 8.19
C THR A 19 -7.08 -8.72 8.89
N LYS A 20 -7.99 -7.75 9.04
CA LYS A 20 -9.38 -7.93 9.53
C LYS A 20 -9.47 -8.69 10.86
N THR A 21 -8.44 -8.59 11.68
CA THR A 21 -8.35 -9.26 12.97
C THR A 21 -7.90 -8.28 14.05
N GLU A 22 -8.49 -8.39 15.23
CA GLU A 22 -8.06 -7.63 16.41
C GLU A 22 -6.65 -8.05 16.83
N ASN A 23 -5.89 -7.14 17.44
CA ASN A 23 -4.50 -7.39 17.82
C ASN A 23 -4.33 -8.65 18.68
N GLN A 24 -5.24 -8.91 19.63
CA GLN A 24 -5.20 -10.09 20.50
C GLN A 24 -5.35 -11.43 19.77
N TYR A 25 -5.89 -11.44 18.56
CA TYR A 25 -6.10 -12.65 17.74
C TYR A 25 -5.13 -12.73 16.56
N PHE A 26 -4.17 -11.81 16.46
CA PHE A 26 -3.19 -11.85 15.37
C PHE A 26 -2.31 -13.10 15.50
N PRO A 27 -2.15 -13.94 14.46
CA PRO A 27 -1.54 -15.27 14.56
C PRO A 27 0.01 -15.20 14.58
N THR A 28 0.59 -14.58 15.60
CA THR A 28 2.04 -14.38 15.73
C THR A 28 2.82 -15.69 15.72
N ASN A 29 2.34 -16.71 16.46
CA ASN A 29 3.01 -18.01 16.55
C ASN A 29 3.20 -18.69 15.19
N GLU A 30 2.20 -18.60 14.30
CA GLU A 30 2.26 -19.17 12.95
C GLU A 30 3.32 -18.46 12.11
N PHE A 31 3.47 -17.16 12.26
CA PHE A 31 4.49 -16.37 11.57
C PHE A 31 5.90 -16.62 12.14
N GLU A 32 6.04 -16.72 13.45
CA GLU A 32 7.31 -17.08 14.10
C GLU A 32 7.82 -18.44 13.62
N ASN A 33 6.93 -19.42 13.44
CA ASN A 33 7.25 -20.74 12.86
C ASN A 33 7.73 -20.67 11.38
N CYS A 34 7.53 -19.53 10.72
CA CYS A 34 8.05 -19.21 9.39
C CYS A 34 9.31 -18.36 9.42
N GLY A 35 9.86 -18.07 10.61
CA GLY A 35 11.05 -17.23 10.80
C GLY A 35 10.77 -15.73 10.94
N MET A 36 9.50 -15.30 10.86
CA MET A 36 9.10 -13.90 11.06
C MET A 36 8.98 -13.62 12.57
N LYS A 37 10.13 -13.37 13.23
CA LYS A 37 10.22 -13.24 14.69
C LYS A 37 9.95 -11.84 15.22
N HIS A 38 9.92 -10.85 14.33
CA HIS A 38 9.72 -9.46 14.65
C HIS A 38 8.51 -8.94 13.88
N TYR A 39 7.61 -8.25 14.54
CA TYR A 39 6.36 -7.80 13.93
C TYR A 39 5.82 -6.53 14.58
N SER A 40 5.16 -5.72 13.77
CA SER A 40 4.35 -4.61 14.23
C SER A 40 3.04 -4.66 13.46
N PHE A 41 1.91 -4.58 14.15
CA PHE A 41 0.60 -4.67 13.53
C PHE A 41 -0.44 -3.86 14.30
N ARG A 42 -1.45 -3.44 13.55
CA ARG A 42 -2.64 -2.78 14.07
C ARG A 42 -3.85 -3.37 13.36
N GLY A 43 -4.81 -3.82 14.12
CA GLY A 43 -5.99 -4.45 13.56
C GLY A 43 -7.23 -4.21 14.38
N GLU A 44 -8.37 -4.33 13.73
CA GLU A 44 -9.70 -4.26 14.31
C GLU A 44 -10.60 -5.35 13.76
N LYS A 45 -11.69 -5.63 14.46
CA LYS A 45 -12.56 -6.74 14.13
C LYS A 45 -13.22 -6.57 12.76
N SER A 46 -12.97 -7.53 11.87
CA SER A 46 -13.62 -7.65 10.56
C SER A 46 -13.43 -6.48 9.60
N TYR A 47 -12.57 -5.51 9.92
CA TYR A 47 -12.36 -4.31 9.13
C TYR A 47 -10.90 -3.90 9.13
N ASN A 48 -10.39 -3.32 8.00
CA ASN A 48 -9.02 -2.81 7.86
C ASN A 48 -7.92 -3.74 8.42
N GLY A 49 -6.91 -3.15 9.02
CA GLY A 49 -5.77 -3.82 9.63
C GLY A 49 -4.55 -3.90 8.74
N VAL A 50 -3.39 -3.59 9.31
CA VAL A 50 -2.08 -3.62 8.65
C VAL A 50 -1.05 -4.32 9.54
N ALA A 51 -0.09 -5.00 8.91
CA ALA A 51 0.99 -5.66 9.62
C ALA A 51 2.29 -5.60 8.84
N ILE A 52 3.41 -5.47 9.56
CA ILE A 52 4.77 -5.68 9.06
C ILE A 52 5.35 -6.84 9.86
N LEU A 53 5.77 -7.89 9.14
CA LEU A 53 6.40 -9.08 9.69
C LEU A 53 7.83 -9.13 9.17
N SER A 54 8.82 -9.41 10.01
CA SER A 54 10.23 -9.35 9.64
C SER A 54 11.06 -10.47 10.27
N LYS A 55 12.03 -10.98 9.51
CA LYS A 55 13.15 -11.77 10.03
C LYS A 55 14.21 -10.87 10.69
N ILE A 56 14.29 -9.62 10.23
CA ILE A 56 15.25 -8.62 10.72
C ILE A 56 14.68 -7.96 11.96
N PRO A 57 15.45 -7.77 13.04
CA PRO A 57 14.99 -7.10 14.25
C PRO A 57 14.42 -5.70 13.98
N ILE A 58 13.35 -5.35 14.67
CA ILE A 58 12.72 -4.04 14.65
C ILE A 58 13.27 -3.22 15.82
N LYS A 59 13.90 -2.07 15.53
CA LYS A 59 14.38 -1.11 16.52
C LYS A 59 13.29 -0.23 17.08
N ASN A 60 12.38 0.20 16.21
CA ASN A 60 11.29 1.11 16.57
C ASN A 60 10.06 0.83 15.71
N GLU A 61 8.89 1.09 16.29
CA GLU A 61 7.61 1.02 15.60
C GLU A 61 6.82 2.29 15.86
N ASN A 62 6.04 2.72 14.86
CA ASN A 62 5.15 3.87 14.96
C ASN A 62 3.91 3.70 14.08
N TYR A 63 2.92 4.54 14.31
CA TYR A 63 1.75 4.68 13.45
C TYR A 63 1.22 6.10 13.50
N GLU A 64 0.55 6.52 12.46
CA GLU A 64 -0.15 7.80 12.40
C GLU A 64 -1.66 7.59 12.32
N LEU A 65 -2.40 8.54 12.87
CA LEU A 65 -3.86 8.63 12.76
C LEU A 65 -4.21 9.56 11.60
N TRP A 66 -4.55 8.97 10.48
CA TRP A 66 -4.86 9.69 9.24
C TRP A 66 -6.29 10.24 9.29
N CYS A 67 -6.49 11.46 8.83
CA CYS A 67 -7.79 12.17 8.87
C CYS A 67 -8.42 12.22 10.28
N GLY A 68 -7.60 12.15 11.33
CA GLY A 68 -8.06 12.10 12.71
C GLY A 68 -8.79 10.80 13.10
N LEU A 69 -8.70 9.75 12.28
CA LEU A 69 -9.38 8.48 12.53
C LEU A 69 -8.41 7.40 13.03
N ASN A 70 -8.86 6.60 13.99
CA ASN A 70 -8.13 5.43 14.47
C ASN A 70 -8.62 4.15 13.76
N ASP A 71 -8.42 4.11 12.44
CA ASP A 71 -8.98 3.08 11.55
C ASP A 71 -7.95 2.06 11.05
N THR A 72 -6.83 1.89 11.77
CA THR A 72 -5.82 0.83 11.58
C THR A 72 -5.32 0.66 10.14
N ARG A 73 -4.99 1.79 9.47
CA ARG A 73 -4.57 1.83 8.06
C ARG A 73 -3.08 2.07 7.83
N HIS A 74 -2.33 2.28 8.90
CA HIS A 74 -0.90 2.55 8.80
C HIS A 74 -0.15 1.96 9.98
N VAL A 75 1.02 1.41 9.67
CA VAL A 75 2.07 1.06 10.63
C VAL A 75 3.42 1.30 9.96
N SER A 76 4.40 1.74 10.72
CA SER A 76 5.78 1.88 10.26
C SER A 76 6.76 1.27 11.25
N VAL A 77 7.89 0.83 10.75
CA VAL A 77 8.99 0.28 11.55
C VAL A 77 10.33 0.82 11.08
N ILE A 78 11.30 0.88 12.00
CA ILE A 78 12.71 1.03 11.68
C ILE A 78 13.38 -0.30 11.99
N LEU A 79 13.97 -0.93 10.99
CA LEU A 79 14.72 -2.18 11.13
C LEU A 79 16.13 -1.94 11.71
N GLU A 80 16.79 -3.00 12.17
CA GLU A 80 18.15 -2.92 12.74
C GLU A 80 19.19 -2.36 11.76
N ASN A 81 18.99 -2.54 10.46
CA ASN A 81 19.82 -1.97 9.38
C ASN A 81 19.45 -0.53 8.98
N ASP A 82 18.62 0.14 9.80
CA ASP A 82 18.12 1.52 9.62
C ASP A 82 17.16 1.71 8.44
N ILE A 83 16.71 0.68 7.79
CA ILE A 83 15.63 0.80 6.79
C ILE A 83 14.32 1.10 7.50
N GLN A 84 13.68 2.20 7.12
CA GLN A 84 12.35 2.57 7.57
C GLN A 84 11.32 2.05 6.57
N ILE A 85 10.30 1.34 7.07
CA ILE A 85 9.24 0.78 6.23
C ILE A 85 7.91 1.36 6.71
N HIS A 86 7.16 1.95 5.78
CA HIS A 86 5.78 2.39 5.98
C HIS A 86 4.83 1.47 5.21
N ASN A 87 3.89 0.85 5.90
CA ASN A 87 2.86 0.00 5.30
C ASN A 87 1.50 0.69 5.40
N PHE A 88 0.88 0.93 4.24
CA PHE A 88 -0.39 1.65 4.11
C PHE A 88 -1.51 0.76 3.57
N TYR A 89 -2.71 1.01 4.07
CA TYR A 89 -3.96 0.60 3.46
C TYR A 89 -4.83 1.84 3.23
N VAL A 90 -4.67 2.47 2.07
CA VAL A 90 -5.42 3.68 1.71
C VAL A 90 -6.90 3.34 1.52
N PRO A 91 -7.84 4.17 1.97
CA PRO A 91 -9.27 3.92 1.78
C PRO A 91 -9.65 3.62 0.33
N ALA A 92 -10.50 2.61 0.10
CA ALA A 92 -10.95 2.25 -1.25
C ALA A 92 -11.75 3.37 -1.95
N GLY A 93 -12.47 4.20 -1.19
CA GLY A 93 -13.15 5.39 -1.72
C GLY A 93 -14.59 5.14 -2.17
N GLY A 94 -15.12 3.92 -2.04
CA GLY A 94 -16.49 3.59 -2.48
C GLY A 94 -16.66 3.58 -4.00
N ASP A 95 -17.87 3.80 -4.50
CA ASP A 95 -18.21 3.63 -5.92
C ASP A 95 -18.39 4.96 -6.68
N VAL A 96 -18.66 6.07 -5.98
CA VAL A 96 -18.93 7.38 -6.58
C VAL A 96 -17.75 8.31 -6.38
N PRO A 97 -17.09 8.80 -7.46
CA PRO A 97 -15.90 9.64 -7.36
C PRO A 97 -16.23 11.14 -7.19
N ASP A 98 -17.03 11.45 -6.18
CA ASP A 98 -17.41 12.84 -5.87
C ASP A 98 -17.26 13.11 -4.37
N VAL A 99 -16.35 14.00 -4.03
CA VAL A 99 -16.02 14.38 -2.63
C VAL A 99 -17.17 15.09 -1.90
N LYS A 100 -18.17 15.62 -2.64
CA LYS A 100 -19.30 16.35 -2.04
C LYS A 100 -20.43 15.43 -1.58
N ILE A 101 -20.59 14.26 -2.22
CA ILE A 101 -21.71 13.34 -1.99
C ILE A 101 -21.25 11.97 -1.50
N ASN A 102 -19.94 11.68 -1.55
CA ASN A 102 -19.39 10.40 -1.11
C ASN A 102 -18.29 10.62 -0.06
N ASP A 103 -18.65 10.49 1.20
CA ASP A 103 -17.73 10.64 2.33
C ASP A 103 -16.52 9.68 2.27
N LYS A 104 -16.71 8.47 1.72
CA LYS A 104 -15.62 7.50 1.55
C LYS A 104 -14.61 7.99 0.53
N PHE A 105 -15.06 8.62 -0.55
CA PHE A 105 -14.17 9.21 -1.55
C PHE A 105 -13.46 10.44 -1.00
N ASN A 106 -14.19 11.31 -0.29
CA ASN A 106 -13.61 12.45 0.39
C ASN A 106 -12.54 12.03 1.41
N HIS A 107 -12.81 11.01 2.22
CA HIS A 107 -11.83 10.44 3.15
C HIS A 107 -10.57 9.96 2.42
N LYS A 108 -10.71 9.22 1.32
CA LYS A 108 -9.58 8.77 0.50
C LYS A 108 -8.72 9.92 -0.01
N ILE A 109 -9.34 10.94 -0.56
CA ILE A 109 -8.65 12.12 -1.09
C ILE A 109 -7.89 12.86 0.02
N ASN A 110 -8.51 13.05 1.18
CA ASN A 110 -7.86 13.70 2.31
C ASN A 110 -6.73 12.84 2.90
N PHE A 111 -6.90 11.52 2.94
CA PHE A 111 -5.87 10.59 3.38
C PHE A 111 -4.59 10.74 2.54
N VAL A 112 -4.69 10.76 1.21
CA VAL A 112 -3.53 10.93 0.31
C VAL A 112 -2.91 12.32 0.45
N LYS A 113 -3.72 13.37 0.67
CA LYS A 113 -3.20 14.72 0.95
C LYS A 113 -2.39 14.76 2.25
N GLU A 114 -2.88 14.11 3.30
CA GLU A 114 -2.17 14.03 4.58
C GLU A 114 -0.87 13.19 4.45
N MET A 115 -0.89 12.10 3.67
CA MET A 115 0.33 11.36 3.34
C MET A 115 1.38 12.27 2.69
N TYR A 116 0.98 13.08 1.70
CA TYR A 116 1.87 14.04 1.06
C TYR A 116 2.46 15.03 2.06
N GLU A 117 1.64 15.67 2.89
CA GLU A 117 2.11 16.65 3.88
C GLU A 117 2.97 16.02 4.99
N TYR A 118 2.72 14.77 5.33
CA TYR A 118 3.53 14.01 6.27
C TYR A 118 4.93 13.76 5.72
N PHE A 119 5.03 13.13 4.56
CA PHE A 119 6.33 12.80 3.96
C PHE A 119 7.12 14.02 3.50
N LYS A 120 6.45 15.11 3.13
CA LYS A 120 7.10 16.39 2.79
C LYS A 120 7.89 17.01 3.96
N LYS A 121 7.52 16.69 5.20
CA LYS A 121 8.22 17.18 6.41
C LYS A 121 9.41 16.30 6.80
N LEU A 122 9.53 15.13 6.20
CA LEU A 122 10.58 14.17 6.53
C LEU A 122 11.75 14.26 5.55
N GLU A 123 12.94 14.00 6.05
CA GLU A 123 14.08 13.66 5.21
C GLU A 123 13.94 12.18 4.80
N LEU A 124 13.55 11.93 3.54
CA LEU A 124 13.38 10.57 3.04
C LEU A 124 14.76 9.94 2.78
N LYS A 125 15.18 9.10 3.72
CA LYS A 125 16.43 8.36 3.65
C LYS A 125 16.21 6.94 4.14
N LYS A 126 16.73 5.95 3.40
CA LYS A 126 16.53 4.53 3.68
C LYS A 126 15.04 4.17 3.93
N THR A 127 14.15 4.84 3.19
CA THR A 127 12.71 4.74 3.44
C THR A 127 12.04 3.94 2.33
N VAL A 128 11.18 3.02 2.73
CA VAL A 128 10.35 2.18 1.86
C VAL A 128 8.89 2.45 2.20
N LEU A 129 8.08 2.78 1.21
CA LEU A 129 6.63 2.89 1.32
C LEU A 129 5.99 1.76 0.52
N VAL A 130 5.17 0.97 1.18
CA VAL A 130 4.46 -0.14 0.56
C VAL A 130 2.98 -0.13 0.94
N GLY A 131 2.17 -0.80 0.16
CA GLY A 131 0.80 -1.13 0.54
C GLY A 131 -0.19 -1.09 -0.60
N ASP A 132 -1.44 -1.38 -0.24
CA ASP A 132 -2.58 -1.16 -1.09
C ASP A 132 -2.98 0.32 -1.03
N LEU A 133 -2.55 1.09 -2.02
CA LEU A 133 -2.87 2.52 -2.11
C LEU A 133 -4.21 2.77 -2.78
N ASN A 134 -4.87 1.72 -3.26
CA ASN A 134 -6.18 1.78 -3.92
C ASN A 134 -6.27 2.79 -5.09
N ILE A 135 -5.13 3.21 -5.66
CA ILE A 135 -5.04 4.16 -6.78
C ILE A 135 -4.06 3.61 -7.82
N ALA A 136 -4.50 3.58 -9.07
CA ALA A 136 -3.69 3.26 -10.24
C ALA A 136 -3.28 4.55 -10.96
N PRO A 137 -2.05 5.09 -10.75
CA PRO A 137 -1.72 6.47 -11.15
C PRO A 137 -1.47 6.66 -12.64
N PHE A 138 -1.06 5.63 -13.40
CA PHE A 138 -0.68 5.76 -14.80
C PHE A 138 -1.65 5.05 -15.74
N GLU A 139 -1.66 5.43 -17.03
CA GLU A 139 -2.55 4.87 -18.04
C GLU A 139 -2.42 3.37 -18.21
N ASN A 140 -1.20 2.84 -18.07
CA ASN A 140 -0.92 1.41 -18.17
C ASN A 140 -0.97 0.67 -16.83
N ASP A 141 -1.39 1.35 -15.76
CA ASP A 141 -1.74 0.75 -14.48
C ASP A 141 -3.19 0.22 -14.45
N VAL A 142 -3.93 0.42 -15.54
CA VAL A 142 -5.32 -0.04 -15.68
C VAL A 142 -5.56 -0.65 -17.05
N TRP A 143 -6.53 -1.55 -17.12
CA TRP A 143 -6.88 -2.24 -18.37
C TRP A 143 -7.39 -1.31 -19.46
N SER A 144 -8.06 -0.19 -19.09
CA SER A 144 -8.53 0.84 -20.03
C SER A 144 -8.55 2.19 -19.33
N HIS A 145 -7.62 3.07 -19.68
CA HIS A 145 -7.56 4.42 -19.16
C HIS A 145 -8.86 5.19 -19.40
N ASN A 146 -9.32 5.26 -20.65
CA ASN A 146 -10.49 6.05 -21.04
C ASN A 146 -11.79 5.59 -20.35
N GLN A 147 -11.97 4.28 -20.11
CA GLN A 147 -13.17 3.77 -19.44
C GLN A 147 -13.14 3.95 -17.93
N LEU A 148 -11.98 4.22 -17.34
CA LEU A 148 -11.81 4.30 -15.90
C LEU A 148 -11.58 5.73 -15.37
N LEU A 149 -11.61 6.75 -16.24
CA LEU A 149 -11.44 8.16 -15.84
C LEU A 149 -12.49 8.63 -14.81
N ASP A 150 -13.69 8.09 -14.88
CA ASP A 150 -14.78 8.40 -13.94
C ASP A 150 -15.03 7.27 -12.93
N VAL A 151 -14.03 6.38 -12.73
CA VAL A 151 -14.16 5.24 -11.81
C VAL A 151 -13.15 5.38 -10.68
N VAL A 152 -13.63 5.25 -9.46
CA VAL A 152 -12.79 5.27 -8.25
C VAL A 152 -11.60 4.32 -8.41
N SER A 153 -10.44 4.74 -7.99
CA SER A 153 -9.09 4.22 -8.16
C SER A 153 -8.31 4.70 -9.38
N HIS A 154 -8.96 5.42 -10.34
CA HIS A 154 -8.23 5.95 -11.52
C HIS A 154 -8.75 7.31 -11.99
N THR A 155 -9.49 8.02 -11.15
CA THR A 155 -9.96 9.37 -11.50
C THR A 155 -8.78 10.36 -11.59
N PRO A 156 -8.90 11.44 -12.39
CA PRO A 156 -7.87 12.48 -12.45
C PRO A 156 -7.48 13.00 -11.07
N MET A 157 -8.45 13.25 -10.19
CA MET A 157 -8.20 13.74 -8.82
C MET A 157 -7.29 12.80 -8.02
N GLU A 158 -7.52 11.49 -8.08
CA GLU A 158 -6.72 10.48 -7.39
C GLU A 158 -5.32 10.35 -8.00
N THR A 159 -5.28 10.22 -9.33
CA THR A 159 -4.03 9.98 -10.06
C THR A 159 -3.08 11.17 -9.97
N GLU A 160 -3.58 12.41 -10.03
CA GLU A 160 -2.78 13.62 -9.88
C GLU A 160 -2.19 13.76 -8.48
N LEU A 161 -2.98 13.49 -7.44
CA LEU A 161 -2.49 13.50 -6.06
C LEU A 161 -1.39 12.47 -5.84
N LEU A 162 -1.57 11.24 -6.34
CA LEU A 162 -0.59 10.19 -6.15
C LEU A 162 0.69 10.47 -6.97
N LYS A 163 0.56 10.95 -8.21
CA LYS A 163 1.70 11.41 -9.03
C LYS A 163 2.46 12.56 -8.36
N LYS A 164 1.75 13.49 -7.75
CA LYS A 164 2.36 14.60 -7.00
C LYS A 164 3.18 14.06 -5.83
N LEU A 165 2.65 13.12 -5.05
CA LEU A 165 3.36 12.50 -3.94
C LEU A 165 4.64 11.79 -4.43
N ILE A 166 4.58 11.07 -5.55
CA ILE A 166 5.75 10.39 -6.14
C ILE A 166 6.79 11.43 -6.61
N ASN A 167 6.37 12.40 -7.42
CA ASN A 167 7.29 13.28 -8.14
C ASN A 167 7.90 14.35 -7.23
N ASP A 168 7.09 15.05 -6.43
CA ASP A 168 7.58 16.15 -5.58
C ASP A 168 8.52 15.65 -4.48
N LEU A 169 8.31 14.42 -4.01
CA LEU A 169 9.12 13.82 -2.95
C LEU A 169 10.20 12.86 -3.47
N ASN A 170 10.34 12.76 -4.79
CA ASN A 170 11.37 11.95 -5.46
C ASN A 170 11.35 10.46 -5.08
N TRP A 171 10.15 9.90 -4.87
CA TRP A 171 10.02 8.47 -4.69
C TRP A 171 10.36 7.70 -5.96
N ILE A 172 11.08 6.61 -5.83
CA ILE A 172 11.32 5.64 -6.90
C ILE A 172 10.21 4.58 -6.85
N ASP A 173 9.36 4.56 -7.84
CA ASP A 173 8.35 3.52 -8.04
C ASP A 173 9.04 2.25 -8.56
N VAL A 174 9.25 1.28 -7.67
CA VAL A 174 9.98 0.04 -7.97
C VAL A 174 9.31 -0.75 -9.09
N GLY A 175 7.99 -0.83 -9.11
CA GLY A 175 7.26 -1.49 -10.19
C GLY A 175 7.58 -0.86 -11.55
N ARG A 176 7.58 0.46 -11.64
CA ARG A 176 7.85 1.21 -12.87
C ARG A 176 9.34 1.38 -13.19
N LYS A 177 10.22 1.08 -12.24
CA LYS A 177 11.66 0.95 -12.52
C LYS A 177 11.96 -0.28 -13.38
N TYR A 178 11.25 -1.38 -13.17
CA TYR A 178 11.50 -2.65 -13.88
C TYR A 178 10.52 -2.91 -15.04
N ILE A 179 9.31 -2.37 -14.99
CA ILE A 179 8.29 -2.52 -16.04
C ILE A 179 8.11 -1.16 -16.72
N ALA A 180 8.34 -1.11 -18.04
CA ALA A 180 8.28 0.11 -18.83
C ALA A 180 6.91 0.81 -18.73
N LYS A 181 6.89 2.14 -18.89
CA LYS A 181 5.65 2.94 -18.71
C LYS A 181 4.58 2.63 -19.75
N ASP A 182 4.95 2.11 -20.90
CA ASP A 182 4.07 1.69 -22.01
C ASP A 182 3.57 0.25 -21.85
N GLU A 183 4.11 -0.51 -20.90
CA GLU A 183 3.65 -1.86 -20.58
C GLU A 183 2.57 -1.87 -19.49
N LYS A 184 1.62 -2.81 -19.59
CA LYS A 184 0.58 -3.01 -18.58
C LYS A 184 1.18 -3.61 -17.32
N LEU A 185 0.81 -3.02 -16.16
CA LEU A 185 1.21 -3.50 -14.85
C LEU A 185 0.00 -3.51 -13.92
N TYR A 186 -0.38 -4.69 -13.45
CA TYR A 186 -1.53 -4.88 -12.57
C TYR A 186 -1.13 -5.69 -11.33
N SER A 187 -1.77 -5.38 -10.20
CA SER A 187 -1.66 -6.14 -8.96
C SER A 187 -3.00 -6.68 -8.46
N TRP A 188 -4.10 -6.18 -9.00
CA TRP A 188 -5.45 -6.51 -8.56
C TRP A 188 -6.41 -6.78 -9.73
N TRP A 189 -7.33 -7.75 -9.54
CA TRP A 189 -8.43 -8.10 -10.46
C TRP A 189 -9.71 -8.32 -9.65
N SER A 190 -10.85 -7.90 -10.21
CA SER A 190 -12.14 -8.06 -9.53
C SER A 190 -12.55 -9.53 -9.41
N TYR A 191 -12.82 -9.98 -8.19
CA TYR A 191 -13.36 -11.32 -7.90
C TYR A 191 -14.75 -11.56 -8.48
N ARG A 192 -15.50 -10.51 -8.85
CA ARG A 192 -16.81 -10.62 -9.48
C ARG A 192 -16.72 -11.16 -10.89
N ASN A 193 -15.56 -11.12 -11.51
CA ASN A 193 -15.33 -11.67 -12.83
C ASN A 193 -14.85 -13.12 -12.71
N LYS A 194 -15.71 -14.09 -13.04
CA LYS A 194 -15.40 -15.51 -12.97
C LYS A 194 -14.20 -15.91 -13.87
N ASP A 195 -14.04 -15.25 -14.99
CA ASP A 195 -12.95 -15.48 -15.95
C ASP A 195 -11.99 -14.28 -16.01
N TRP A 196 -11.45 -13.92 -14.85
CA TRP A 196 -10.54 -12.78 -14.70
C TRP A 196 -9.27 -12.93 -15.53
N LYS A 197 -8.79 -14.16 -15.74
CA LYS A 197 -7.60 -14.43 -16.55
C LYS A 197 -7.84 -14.09 -18.03
N LYS A 198 -8.99 -14.46 -18.57
CA LYS A 198 -9.37 -14.19 -19.97
C LYS A 198 -9.67 -12.72 -20.21
N SER A 199 -10.41 -12.09 -19.32
CA SER A 199 -10.77 -10.67 -19.44
C SER A 199 -9.58 -9.74 -19.18
N ASN A 200 -8.67 -10.13 -18.30
CA ASN A 200 -7.48 -9.42 -17.83
C ASN A 200 -7.74 -7.92 -17.49
N ARG A 201 -8.92 -7.63 -16.90
CA ARG A 201 -9.28 -6.27 -16.50
C ARG A 201 -8.69 -5.92 -15.15
N GLY A 202 -7.34 -5.83 -15.12
CA GLY A 202 -6.58 -5.53 -13.91
C GLY A 202 -6.40 -4.04 -13.64
N ARG A 203 -5.98 -3.75 -12.40
CA ARG A 203 -5.53 -2.43 -11.93
C ARG A 203 -4.29 -2.61 -11.06
N ARG A 204 -3.39 -1.65 -11.04
CA ARG A 204 -2.28 -1.62 -10.10
C ARG A 204 -2.68 -0.79 -8.87
N LEU A 205 -3.06 -1.45 -7.80
CA LEU A 205 -3.48 -0.82 -6.55
C LEU A 205 -2.40 -0.94 -5.46
N ASP A 206 -1.57 -1.97 -5.56
CA ASP A 206 -0.47 -2.24 -4.65
C ASP A 206 0.83 -1.64 -5.19
N HIS A 207 1.57 -0.99 -4.31
CA HIS A 207 2.76 -0.23 -4.66
C HIS A 207 3.93 -0.56 -3.75
N ILE A 208 5.13 -0.43 -4.29
CA ILE A 208 6.40 -0.45 -3.55
C ILE A 208 7.21 0.75 -4.05
N TRP A 209 7.48 1.71 -3.19
CA TRP A 209 8.30 2.85 -3.48
C TRP A 209 9.46 2.92 -2.51
N VAL A 210 10.59 3.42 -2.99
CA VAL A 210 11.79 3.60 -2.17
C VAL A 210 12.33 5.01 -2.28
N SER A 211 12.99 5.49 -1.24
CA SER A 211 13.74 6.74 -1.28
C SER A 211 14.91 6.64 -2.26
N LYS A 212 15.32 7.78 -2.82
CA LYS A 212 16.34 7.85 -3.88
C LYS A 212 17.67 7.18 -3.53
N ASP A 213 18.07 7.21 -2.26
CA ASP A 213 19.30 6.58 -1.78
C ASP A 213 19.27 5.04 -1.79
N LEU A 214 18.08 4.43 -1.91
CA LEU A 214 17.90 2.98 -2.10
C LEU A 214 17.81 2.57 -3.59
N ASP A 215 17.88 3.50 -4.52
CA ASP A 215 17.74 3.21 -5.96
C ASP A 215 18.88 2.39 -6.55
N SER A 216 20.04 2.38 -5.90
CA SER A 216 21.25 1.69 -6.35
C SER A 216 21.45 0.28 -5.77
N ILE A 217 20.47 -0.21 -5.02
CA ILE A 217 20.52 -1.52 -4.36
C ILE A 217 19.83 -2.57 -5.22
#